data_e1e90baa52c7203184f3f98fea3afcb9
#
_entry.id   e1e90baa52c7203184f3f98fea3afcb9
#
_cell.length_a   1.000
_cell.length_b   1.000
_cell.length_c   1.000
_cell.angle_alpha   90.00
_cell.angle_beta   90.00
_cell.angle_gamma   90.00
#
_symmetry.space_group_name_H-M   'P 1'
#
loop_
_entity.id
_entity.type
_entity.pdbx_description
1 polymer ?
#
loop_
_entity_poly.entity_id
_entity_poly.type
_entity_poly.pdbx_seq_one_letter_code
_entity_poly.pdbx_strand_id
1 'polypeptide(L)'
;LTTETVYQPYISWQGADQDALFQGAGAALINRIREYAESIGADNPYLYLNYADITQDPLAGYGAVNVKKMKAAAKKYDPFGVWQKLVPGGFKISKTR
;
A
#
# COMPACT_ATOMS: atom_id res chain seq x y z
N LEU A 1 14.59 11.40 17.88
CA LEU A 1 14.34 11.23 16.44
C LEU A 1 14.81 9.84 16.05
N THR A 2 13.90 8.98 15.64
CA THR A 2 14.23 7.68 15.04
C THR A 2 14.52 7.91 13.56
N THR A 3 15.63 7.36 13.07
CA THR A 3 15.95 7.36 11.65
C THR A 3 15.28 6.14 11.02
N GLU A 4 14.46 6.34 10.02
CA GLU A 4 13.80 5.27 9.28
C GLU A 4 14.33 5.22 7.86
N THR A 5 14.41 4.01 7.31
CA THR A 5 14.83 3.79 5.93
C THR A 5 13.65 3.32 5.11
N VAL A 6 13.37 4.04 4.03
CA VAL A 6 12.43 3.58 2.99
C VAL A 6 13.21 2.86 1.92
N TYR A 7 12.80 1.66 1.57
CA TYR A 7 13.38 0.89 0.47
C TYR A 7 12.31 0.62 -0.59
N GLN A 8 12.71 0.68 -1.85
CA GLN A 8 11.84 0.44 -2.99
C GLN A 8 12.54 -0.50 -3.97
N PRO A 9 12.18 -1.79 -4.06
CA PRO A 9 12.60 -2.64 -5.16
C PRO A 9 12.00 -2.16 -6.47
N TYR A 10 12.84 -2.04 -7.49
CA TYR A 10 12.43 -1.74 -8.84
C TYR A 10 12.74 -2.93 -9.75
N ILE A 11 11.72 -3.46 -10.39
CA ILE A 11 11.81 -4.63 -11.26
C ILE A 11 11.26 -4.24 -12.63
N SER A 12 12.00 -4.51 -13.69
CA SER A 12 11.54 -4.33 -15.07
C SER A 12 11.76 -5.61 -15.87
N TRP A 13 10.84 -5.93 -16.75
CA TRP A 13 10.90 -7.10 -17.61
C TRP A 13 10.29 -6.79 -18.98
N GLN A 14 10.45 -7.71 -19.92
CA GLN A 14 9.86 -7.63 -21.25
C GLN A 14 8.91 -8.80 -21.47
N GLY A 15 7.77 -8.50 -22.12
CA GLY A 15 6.74 -9.48 -22.43
C GLY A 15 5.70 -9.64 -21.32
N ALA A 16 4.44 -9.45 -21.68
CA ALA A 16 3.30 -9.56 -20.77
C ALA A 16 3.06 -11.01 -20.28
N ASP A 17 3.58 -11.99 -20.97
CA ASP A 17 3.56 -13.40 -20.57
C ASP A 17 4.34 -13.68 -19.28
N GLN A 18 5.23 -12.76 -18.91
CA GLN A 18 6.05 -12.87 -17.68
C GLN A 18 5.52 -12.03 -16.50
N ASP A 19 4.44 -11.27 -16.69
CA ASP A 19 3.89 -10.37 -15.66
C ASP A 19 3.65 -11.10 -14.33
N ALA A 20 2.96 -12.23 -14.36
CA ALA A 20 2.63 -12.98 -13.16
C ALA A 20 3.89 -13.47 -12.41
N LEU A 21 4.93 -13.87 -13.14
CA LEU A 21 6.19 -14.33 -12.56
C LEU A 21 6.90 -13.20 -11.82
N PHE A 22 7.11 -12.07 -12.50
CA PHE A 22 7.89 -10.97 -11.91
C PHE A 22 7.12 -10.21 -10.84
N GLN A 23 5.80 -10.02 -10.98
CA GLN A 23 4.96 -9.46 -9.93
C GLN A 23 4.94 -10.37 -8.69
N GLY A 24 4.82 -11.69 -8.89
CA GLY A 24 4.88 -12.64 -7.78
C GLY A 24 6.23 -12.66 -7.07
N ALA A 25 7.33 -12.60 -7.82
CA ALA A 25 8.68 -12.52 -7.26
C ALA A 25 8.89 -11.23 -6.47
N GLY A 26 8.42 -10.10 -6.99
CA GLY A 26 8.49 -8.80 -6.30
C GLY A 26 7.71 -8.82 -4.96
N ALA A 27 6.47 -9.33 -4.99
CA ALA A 27 5.67 -9.46 -3.78
C ALA A 27 6.32 -10.40 -2.75
N ALA A 28 6.88 -11.53 -3.20
CA ALA A 28 7.60 -12.46 -2.32
C ALA A 28 8.84 -11.81 -1.67
N LEU A 29 9.61 -11.06 -2.44
CA LEU A 29 10.76 -10.32 -1.92
C LEU A 29 10.35 -9.33 -0.81
N ILE A 30 9.33 -8.50 -1.06
CA ILE A 30 8.81 -7.54 -0.08
C ILE A 30 8.33 -8.25 1.19
N ASN A 31 7.59 -9.35 1.06
CA ASN A 31 7.12 -10.11 2.20
C ASN A 31 8.27 -10.68 3.04
N ARG A 32 9.30 -11.22 2.39
CA ARG A 32 10.50 -11.74 3.10
C ARG A 32 11.26 -10.65 3.84
N ILE A 33 11.40 -9.46 3.24
CA ILE A 33 12.04 -8.32 3.91
C ILE A 33 11.21 -7.89 5.12
N ARG A 34 9.89 -7.81 4.99
CA ARG A 34 8.99 -7.47 6.11
C ARG A 34 9.07 -8.49 7.22
N GLU A 35 8.96 -9.79 6.93
CA GLU A 35 9.09 -10.86 7.93
C GLU A 35 10.40 -10.75 8.71
N TYR A 36 11.50 -10.46 8.02
CA TYR A 36 12.79 -10.26 8.68
C TYR A 36 12.78 -9.01 9.56
N ALA A 37 12.29 -7.88 9.06
CA ALA A 37 12.18 -6.64 9.83
C ALA A 37 11.33 -6.82 11.10
N GLU A 38 10.18 -7.51 10.97
CA GLU A 38 9.32 -7.86 12.10
C GLU A 38 10.06 -8.72 13.13
N SER A 39 10.85 -9.71 12.67
CA SER A 39 11.59 -10.63 13.55
C SER A 39 12.64 -9.95 14.42
N ILE A 40 13.15 -8.80 13.98
CA ILE A 40 14.14 -8.00 14.71
C ILE A 40 13.55 -6.72 15.34
N GLY A 41 12.21 -6.55 15.27
CA GLY A 41 11.53 -5.38 15.84
C GLY A 41 11.80 -4.07 15.10
N ALA A 42 12.16 -4.13 13.80
CA ALA A 42 12.51 -2.98 12.98
C ALA A 42 11.46 -2.68 11.89
N ASP A 43 10.32 -3.40 11.90
CA ASP A 43 9.24 -3.12 10.92
C ASP A 43 8.51 -1.82 11.25
N ASN A 44 8.16 -1.08 10.19
CA ASN A 44 7.28 0.06 10.26
C ASN A 44 6.10 -0.17 9.30
N PRO A 45 4.84 -0.13 9.77
CA PRO A 45 3.67 -0.37 8.92
C PRO A 45 3.43 0.72 7.88
N TYR A 46 4.15 1.85 7.96
CA TYR A 46 4.00 2.94 6.99
C TYR A 46 4.52 2.52 5.61
N LEU A 47 3.67 2.70 4.61
CA LEU A 47 4.02 2.52 3.21
C LEU A 47 3.88 3.86 2.47
N TYR A 48 4.92 4.26 1.73
CA TYR A 48 4.85 5.47 0.94
C TYR A 48 3.92 5.28 -0.26
N LEU A 49 2.76 5.93 -0.20
CA LEU A 49 1.63 5.71 -1.10
C LEU A 49 2.00 5.86 -2.58
N ASN A 50 2.85 6.83 -2.93
CA ASN A 50 3.21 7.07 -4.33
C ASN A 50 4.05 5.97 -4.96
N TYR A 51 4.67 5.10 -4.15
CA TYR A 51 5.52 4.00 -4.61
C TYR A 51 4.95 2.63 -4.24
N ALA A 52 3.75 2.61 -3.65
CA ALA A 52 3.12 1.37 -3.26
C ALA A 52 2.59 0.62 -4.49
N ASP A 53 2.81 -0.70 -4.49
CA ASP A 53 2.23 -1.60 -5.48
C ASP A 53 0.72 -1.74 -5.27
N ILE A 54 -0.02 -2.01 -6.35
CA ILE A 54 -1.48 -2.15 -6.34
C ILE A 54 -1.98 -3.26 -5.38
N THR A 55 -1.13 -4.22 -5.06
CA THR A 55 -1.44 -5.31 -4.13
C THR A 55 -1.30 -4.92 -2.66
N GLN A 56 -0.70 -3.77 -2.36
CA GLN A 56 -0.50 -3.25 -1.01
C GLN A 56 -1.68 -2.38 -0.55
N ASP A 57 -1.78 -2.14 0.77
CA ASP A 57 -2.76 -1.21 1.36
C ASP A 57 -2.03 -0.10 2.15
N PRO A 58 -1.48 0.91 1.45
CA PRO A 58 -0.71 1.97 2.11
C PRO A 58 -1.55 2.83 3.05
N LEU A 59 -2.87 2.91 2.84
CA LEU A 59 -3.75 3.67 3.72
C LEU A 59 -3.95 2.99 5.07
N ALA A 60 -3.92 1.65 5.12
CA ALA A 60 -3.98 0.90 6.38
C ALA A 60 -2.80 1.21 7.31
N GLY A 61 -1.62 1.51 6.74
CA GLY A 61 -0.42 1.87 7.48
C GLY A 61 -0.55 3.12 8.36
N TYR A 62 -1.54 3.96 8.13
CA TYR A 62 -1.85 5.10 9.01
C TYR A 62 -2.53 4.70 10.33
N GLY A 63 -2.88 3.44 10.50
CA GLY A 63 -3.51 2.89 11.70
C GLY A 63 -5.03 3.06 11.74
N ALA A 64 -5.70 2.15 12.43
CA ALA A 64 -7.16 2.02 12.43
C ALA A 64 -7.90 3.30 12.83
N VAL A 65 -7.37 4.06 13.80
CA VAL A 65 -7.99 5.32 14.25
C VAL A 65 -8.00 6.36 13.12
N ASN A 66 -6.90 6.51 12.40
CA ASN A 66 -6.80 7.46 11.30
C ASN A 66 -7.58 7.00 10.07
N VAL A 67 -7.57 5.71 9.76
CA VAL A 67 -8.41 5.11 8.70
C VAL A 67 -9.89 5.40 8.97
N LYS A 68 -10.34 5.24 10.22
CA LYS A 68 -11.72 5.58 10.62
C LYS A 68 -12.05 7.06 10.39
N LYS A 69 -11.12 7.97 10.74
CA LYS A 69 -11.28 9.41 10.49
C LYS A 69 -11.35 9.71 8.99
N MET A 70 -10.47 9.11 8.18
CA MET A 70 -10.47 9.27 6.72
C MET A 70 -11.78 8.76 6.10
N LYS A 71 -12.29 7.60 6.55
CA LYS A 71 -13.59 7.06 6.11
C LYS A 71 -14.76 7.99 6.49
N ALA A 72 -14.72 8.56 7.69
CA ALA A 72 -15.74 9.51 8.14
C ALA A 72 -15.71 10.81 7.30
N ALA A 73 -14.52 11.34 7.01
CA ALA A 73 -14.35 12.49 6.14
C ALA A 73 -14.85 12.22 4.72
N ALA A 74 -14.48 11.06 4.14
CA ALA A 74 -14.97 10.65 2.83
C ALA A 74 -16.51 10.58 2.81
N LYS A 75 -17.12 9.97 3.82
CA LYS A 75 -18.59 9.90 3.93
C LYS A 75 -19.24 11.28 4.04
N LYS A 76 -18.60 12.22 4.76
CA LYS A 76 -19.12 13.58 4.96
C LYS A 76 -19.07 14.43 3.68
N TYR A 77 -17.95 14.39 2.97
CA TYR A 77 -17.69 15.28 1.82
C TYR A 77 -17.97 14.64 0.47
N ASP A 78 -18.05 13.33 0.41
CA ASP A 78 -18.40 12.55 -0.78
C ASP A 78 -19.42 11.45 -0.43
N PRO A 79 -20.65 11.83 0.02
CA PRO A 79 -21.65 10.87 0.51
C PRO A 79 -22.08 9.85 -0.53
N PHE A 80 -22.02 10.19 -1.81
CA PHE A 80 -22.35 9.29 -2.92
C PHE A 80 -21.14 8.46 -3.41
N GLY A 81 -19.94 8.75 -2.90
CA GLY A 81 -18.70 8.04 -3.25
C GLY A 81 -18.26 8.28 -4.70
N VAL A 82 -18.47 9.47 -5.21
CA VAL A 82 -18.10 9.86 -6.59
C VAL A 82 -16.60 9.65 -6.82
N TRP A 83 -15.76 10.20 -5.94
CA TRP A 83 -14.31 10.05 -6.01
C TRP A 83 -13.83 8.61 -5.80
N GLN A 84 -14.59 7.83 -5.01
CA GLN A 84 -14.26 6.43 -4.75
C GLN A 84 -14.61 5.51 -5.93
N LYS A 85 -15.62 5.85 -6.72
CA LYS A 85 -16.21 4.99 -7.77
C LYS A 85 -15.89 5.46 -9.19
N LEU A 86 -15.98 6.77 -9.44
CA LEU A 86 -15.91 7.32 -10.80
C LEU A 86 -14.51 7.82 -11.19
N VAL A 87 -13.62 8.06 -10.23
CA VAL A 87 -12.22 8.37 -10.53
C VAL A 87 -11.45 7.05 -10.60
N PRO A 88 -10.99 6.62 -11.77
CA PRO A 88 -10.26 5.36 -11.92
C PRO A 88 -8.85 5.47 -11.31
N GLY A 89 -8.28 4.31 -10.94
CA GLY A 89 -6.92 4.21 -10.43
C GLY A 89 -6.74 4.69 -8.99
N GLY A 90 -5.53 4.53 -8.50
CA GLY A 90 -5.10 4.91 -7.15
C GLY A 90 -5.77 4.09 -6.02
N PHE A 91 -5.25 4.30 -4.83
CA PHE A 91 -5.78 3.66 -3.62
C PHE A 91 -7.06 4.36 -3.15
N LYS A 92 -8.06 3.58 -2.75
CA LYS A 92 -9.37 4.08 -2.35
C LYS A 92 -9.62 3.78 -0.88
N ILE A 93 -9.94 4.81 -0.10
CA ILE A 93 -10.23 4.64 1.34
C ILE A 93 -11.40 3.69 1.60
N SER A 94 -12.33 3.57 0.65
CA SER A 94 -13.44 2.62 0.72
C SER A 94 -13.01 1.15 0.67
N LYS A 95 -11.81 0.86 0.13
CA LYS A 95 -11.25 -0.50 0.01
C LYS A 95 -10.23 -0.82 1.09
N THR A 96 -9.77 0.17 1.87
CA THR A 96 -8.81 -0.01 2.97
C THR A 96 -9.43 -0.83 4.10
N ARG A 97 -8.68 -1.78 4.62
CA ARG A 97 -9.05 -2.66 5.75
C ARG A 97 -9.02 -1.97 7.10
#